data_d127fef7908665db0d795262f5f53882
#
_entry.id   d127fef7908665db0d795262f5f53882
#
_cell.length_a   1.000
_cell.length_b   1.000
_cell.length_c   1.000
_cell.angle_alpha   90.00
_cell.angle_beta   90.00
_cell.angle_gamma   90.00
#
_symmetry.space_group_name_H-M   'P 1'
#
loop_
_entity.id
_entity.type
_entity.pdbx_description
1 polymer ?
#
loop_
_entity_poly.entity_id
_entity_poly.type
_entity_poly.pdbx_seq_one_letter_code
_entity_poly.pdbx_strand_id
1 'polypeptide(L)'
;MKDIDKSKYKYRAHYSQADYGLNINNRGGSITWLGLDEDSVDKLAGQPCHYPFYKMFIDWDGEVIFCANDWQKERKVGNLAKQRLKDVWLGKDLNVIRKRLIKGDRSESPCNKCTVNGQLFGKPSFDILKASI
;
A
#
# COMPACT_ATOMS: atom_id res chain seq x y z
N MET A 1 3.67 -25.78 19.91
CA MET A 1 4.72 -25.16 19.06
C MET A 1 6.05 -25.76 19.50
N LYS A 2 6.80 -26.39 18.58
CA LYS A 2 8.14 -26.90 18.95
C LYS A 2 9.03 -25.68 19.24
N ASP A 3 9.77 -25.74 20.36
CA ASP A 3 10.75 -24.70 20.68
C ASP A 3 11.80 -24.64 19.60
N ILE A 4 11.91 -23.48 18.94
CA ILE A 4 12.92 -23.22 17.95
C ILE A 4 14.23 -22.95 18.68
N ASP A 5 15.26 -23.74 18.41
CA ASP A 5 16.60 -23.51 18.95
C ASP A 5 17.17 -22.20 18.42
N LYS A 6 17.05 -21.15 19.20
CA LYS A 6 17.43 -19.78 18.85
C LYS A 6 18.95 -19.63 18.61
N SER A 7 19.78 -20.59 19.07
CA SER A 7 21.22 -20.54 18.84
C SER A 7 21.60 -20.78 17.38
N LYS A 8 20.73 -21.45 16.61
CA LYS A 8 20.94 -21.78 15.20
C LYS A 8 20.51 -20.71 14.22
N TYR A 9 19.82 -19.66 14.70
CA TYR A 9 19.23 -18.64 13.82
C TYR A 9 19.60 -17.24 14.34
N LYS A 10 20.03 -16.38 13.41
CA LYS A 10 20.07 -14.94 13.67
C LYS A 10 18.66 -14.41 13.55
N TYR A 11 18.08 -14.00 14.66
CA TYR A 11 16.78 -13.33 14.66
C TYR A 11 16.91 -11.95 15.28
N ARG A 12 16.09 -11.03 14.84
CA ARG A 12 15.97 -9.70 15.42
C ARG A 12 14.50 -9.47 15.73
N ALA A 13 14.19 -9.27 16.99
CA ALA A 13 12.86 -8.85 17.42
C ALA A 13 12.83 -7.32 17.48
N HIS A 14 11.84 -6.73 16.87
CA HIS A 14 11.61 -5.29 16.87
C HIS A 14 10.25 -5.02 17.48
N TYR A 15 10.22 -4.26 18.56
CA TYR A 15 9.02 -3.98 19.34
C TYR A 15 8.53 -2.53 19.21
N SER A 16 9.36 -1.67 18.61
CA SER A 16 9.02 -0.28 18.37
C SER A 16 9.59 0.21 17.04
N GLN A 17 9.15 1.37 16.58
CA GLN A 17 9.67 2.01 15.38
C GLN A 17 11.17 2.34 15.51
N ALA A 18 11.61 2.73 16.70
CA ALA A 18 13.01 3.05 16.97
C ALA A 18 13.94 1.84 16.78
N ASP A 19 13.47 0.63 17.09
CA ASP A 19 14.27 -0.59 16.95
C ASP A 19 14.65 -0.92 15.50
N TYR A 20 13.89 -0.44 14.53
CA TYR A 20 14.17 -0.69 13.13
C TYR A 20 15.19 0.27 12.53
N GLY A 21 15.43 1.42 13.17
CA GLY A 21 16.22 2.51 12.57
C GLY A 21 15.66 2.99 11.22
N LEU A 22 14.42 2.62 10.89
CA LEU A 22 13.73 2.91 9.65
C LEU A 22 12.34 3.47 9.95
N ASN A 23 11.87 4.35 9.10
CA ASN A 23 10.51 4.87 9.18
C ASN A 23 9.53 3.78 8.70
N ILE A 24 8.91 3.06 9.63
CA ILE A 24 7.91 2.05 9.34
C ILE A 24 6.54 2.72 9.24
N ASN A 25 5.80 2.38 8.21
CA ASN A 25 4.43 2.86 8.07
C ASN A 25 3.43 1.88 8.72
N ASN A 26 2.22 2.34 8.98
CA ASN A 26 1.17 1.57 9.64
C ASN A 26 0.47 0.54 8.75
N ARG A 27 0.96 0.27 7.55
CA ARG A 27 0.38 -0.69 6.59
C ARG A 27 -1.12 -0.48 6.36
N GLY A 28 -1.51 0.76 6.03
CA GLY A 28 -2.91 1.11 5.80
C GLY A 28 -3.80 0.94 7.02
N GLY A 29 -3.27 1.15 8.22
CA GLY A 29 -3.97 0.99 9.48
C GLY A 29 -3.97 -0.42 10.06
N SER A 30 -3.25 -1.37 9.43
CA SER A 30 -3.17 -2.77 9.95
C SER A 30 -2.21 -2.91 11.12
N ILE A 31 -1.27 -1.98 11.30
CA ILE A 31 -0.32 -1.96 12.42
C ILE A 31 -0.68 -0.79 13.33
N THR A 32 -1.29 -1.09 14.47
CA THR A 32 -1.72 -0.08 15.47
C THR A 32 -0.85 -0.08 16.73
N TRP A 33 -0.16 -1.18 17.00
CA TRP A 33 0.59 -1.43 18.24
C TRP A 33 2.01 -0.82 18.27
N LEU A 34 2.47 -0.22 17.17
CA LEU A 34 3.79 0.42 17.10
C LEU A 34 3.78 1.90 17.54
N GLY A 35 2.66 2.43 18.00
CA GLY A 35 2.56 3.85 18.38
C GLY A 35 2.88 4.80 17.23
N LEU A 36 2.56 4.40 16.00
CA LEU A 36 2.76 5.24 14.82
C LEU A 36 1.82 6.42 14.88
N ASP A 37 2.37 7.58 14.64
CA ASP A 37 1.72 8.88 14.76
C ASP A 37 0.49 8.98 13.85
N GLU A 38 -0.71 8.95 14.42
CA GLU A 38 -1.98 9.11 13.68
C GLU A 38 -2.08 10.51 13.08
N ASP A 39 -1.46 11.52 13.67
CA ASP A 39 -1.40 12.88 13.12
C ASP A 39 -0.71 12.94 11.75
N SER A 40 0.06 11.91 11.39
CA SER A 40 0.67 11.81 10.07
C SER A 40 -0.35 11.59 8.94
N VAL A 41 -1.52 11.06 9.22
CA VAL A 41 -2.58 10.82 8.23
C VAL A 41 -3.15 12.15 7.74
N ASP A 42 -3.47 13.06 8.65
CA ASP A 42 -4.01 14.37 8.32
C ASP A 42 -3.04 15.21 7.50
N LYS A 43 -1.73 15.09 7.77
CA LYS A 43 -0.69 15.77 7.00
C LYS A 43 -0.58 15.29 5.54
N LEU A 44 -1.17 14.13 5.22
CA LEU A 44 -1.20 13.57 3.87
C LEU A 44 -2.48 13.92 3.10
N ALA A 45 -3.45 14.54 3.73
CA ALA A 45 -4.67 15.00 3.07
C ALA A 45 -4.31 15.97 1.93
N GLY A 46 -4.94 15.80 0.78
CA GLY A 46 -4.66 16.59 -0.41
C GLY A 46 -3.37 16.21 -1.17
N GLN A 47 -2.56 15.29 -0.65
CA GLN A 47 -1.33 14.86 -1.32
C GLN A 47 -1.59 13.64 -2.21
N PRO A 48 -1.16 13.67 -3.50
CA PRO A 48 -1.29 12.51 -4.39
C PRO A 48 -0.46 11.32 -3.90
N CYS A 49 -0.87 10.11 -4.33
CA CYS A 49 -0.11 8.89 -4.07
C CYS A 49 0.25 8.20 -5.39
N HIS A 50 1.55 7.95 -5.61
CA HIS A 50 2.05 7.36 -6.85
C HIS A 50 1.98 5.83 -6.88
N TYR A 51 1.76 5.15 -5.74
CA TYR A 51 1.87 3.68 -5.64
C TYR A 51 1.06 2.92 -6.70
N PRO A 52 -0.24 3.17 -6.94
CA PRO A 52 -1.00 2.40 -7.92
C PRO A 52 -0.68 2.76 -9.39
N PHE A 53 0.28 3.64 -9.63
CA PHE A 53 0.70 4.06 -10.98
C PHE A 53 1.92 3.30 -11.49
N TYR A 54 2.67 2.62 -10.62
CA TYR A 54 3.86 1.90 -11.04
C TYR A 54 3.94 0.46 -10.52
N LYS A 55 3.01 0.04 -9.67
CA LYS A 55 2.95 -1.33 -9.15
C LYS A 55 1.53 -1.75 -8.77
N MET A 56 1.31 -3.05 -8.79
CA MET A 56 0.16 -3.74 -8.21
C MET A 56 0.66 -4.98 -7.46
N PHE A 57 -0.17 -5.55 -6.63
CA PHE A 57 0.15 -6.77 -5.89
C PHE A 57 -0.83 -7.86 -6.26
N ILE A 58 -0.30 -9.04 -6.45
CA ILE A 58 -1.06 -10.24 -6.80
C ILE A 58 -0.92 -11.18 -5.62
N ASP A 59 -2.05 -11.60 -5.09
CA ASP A 59 -2.09 -12.58 -4.01
C ASP A 59 -2.01 -14.01 -4.56
N TRP A 60 -1.79 -14.97 -3.67
CA TRP A 60 -1.58 -16.38 -4.02
C TRP A 60 -2.77 -17.02 -4.77
N ASP A 61 -3.99 -16.51 -4.57
CA ASP A 61 -5.22 -16.93 -5.23
C ASP A 61 -5.53 -16.19 -6.54
N GLY A 62 -4.60 -15.35 -6.99
CA GLY A 62 -4.73 -14.51 -8.18
C GLY A 62 -5.48 -13.21 -7.96
N GLU A 63 -5.94 -12.92 -6.74
CA GLU A 63 -6.55 -11.61 -6.46
C GLU A 63 -5.55 -10.48 -6.58
N VAL A 64 -5.97 -9.39 -7.19
CA VAL A 64 -5.13 -8.21 -7.41
C VAL A 64 -5.53 -7.12 -6.44
N ILE A 65 -4.56 -6.69 -5.64
CA ILE A 65 -4.68 -5.62 -4.65
C ILE A 65 -3.96 -4.38 -5.20
N PHE A 66 -4.56 -3.22 -5.10
CA PHE A 66 -3.99 -2.00 -5.69
C PHE A 66 -2.73 -1.49 -4.98
N CYS A 67 -2.50 -1.85 -3.71
CA CYS A 67 -1.42 -1.30 -2.90
C CYS A 67 -0.83 -2.33 -1.92
N ALA A 68 0.50 -2.34 -1.77
CA ALA A 68 1.22 -3.16 -0.79
C ALA A 68 0.90 -2.82 0.67
N ASN A 69 0.34 -1.65 0.93
CA ASN A 69 -0.04 -1.24 2.28
C ASN A 69 -1.46 -1.66 2.65
N ASP A 70 -2.23 -2.20 1.71
CA ASP A 70 -3.54 -2.78 1.97
C ASP A 70 -3.41 -4.24 2.47
N TRP A 71 -2.88 -4.39 3.69
CA TRP A 71 -2.65 -5.71 4.28
C TRP A 71 -3.95 -6.45 4.63
N GLN A 72 -5.03 -5.73 4.84
CA GLN A 72 -6.34 -6.32 5.07
C GLN A 72 -7.07 -6.71 3.78
N LYS A 73 -6.46 -6.40 2.61
CA LYS A 73 -7.01 -6.70 1.28
C LYS A 73 -8.43 -6.14 1.10
N GLU A 74 -8.66 -4.94 1.62
CA GLU A 74 -9.97 -4.29 1.60
C GLU A 74 -10.37 -3.87 0.17
N ARG A 75 -9.39 -3.59 -0.70
CA ARG A 75 -9.64 -3.07 -2.05
C ARG A 75 -9.00 -3.95 -3.13
N LYS A 76 -9.75 -4.94 -3.56
CA LYS A 76 -9.42 -5.79 -4.69
C LYS A 76 -9.82 -5.09 -5.99
N VAL A 77 -8.97 -5.15 -7.00
CA VAL A 77 -9.16 -4.46 -8.29
C VAL A 77 -9.22 -5.42 -9.48
N GLY A 78 -9.17 -6.71 -9.23
CA GLY A 78 -9.31 -7.75 -10.24
C GLY A 78 -8.84 -9.12 -9.73
N ASN A 79 -8.90 -10.13 -10.61
CA ASN A 79 -8.42 -11.47 -10.33
C ASN A 79 -7.81 -12.09 -11.60
N LEU A 80 -6.54 -12.48 -11.55
CA LEU A 80 -5.80 -13.00 -12.70
C LEU A 80 -6.21 -14.43 -13.11
N ALA A 81 -6.96 -15.14 -12.29
CA ALA A 81 -7.59 -16.39 -12.72
C ALA A 81 -8.73 -16.15 -13.74
N LYS A 82 -9.23 -14.91 -13.83
CA LYS A 82 -10.40 -14.55 -14.67
C LYS A 82 -10.10 -13.44 -15.69
N GLN A 83 -9.01 -12.70 -15.49
CA GLN A 83 -8.70 -11.49 -16.27
C GLN A 83 -7.22 -11.48 -16.67
N ARG A 84 -6.90 -10.87 -17.81
CA ARG A 84 -5.49 -10.63 -18.17
C ARG A 84 -4.92 -9.48 -17.34
N LEU A 85 -3.64 -9.55 -17.00
CA LEU A 85 -2.94 -8.53 -16.24
C LEU A 85 -3.15 -7.12 -16.81
N LYS A 86 -3.08 -6.97 -18.14
CA LYS A 86 -3.30 -5.69 -18.83
C LYS A 86 -4.70 -5.13 -18.58
N ASP A 87 -5.72 -6.01 -18.58
CA ASP A 87 -7.10 -5.59 -18.39
C ASP A 87 -7.36 -5.10 -16.98
N VAL A 88 -6.73 -5.73 -15.98
CA VAL A 88 -6.76 -5.26 -14.59
C VAL A 88 -5.99 -3.94 -14.45
N TRP A 89 -4.77 -3.86 -15.03
CA TRP A 89 -3.92 -2.67 -14.94
C TRP A 89 -4.56 -1.42 -15.54
N LEU A 90 -5.24 -1.55 -16.68
CA LEU A 90 -5.93 -0.47 -17.35
C LEU A 90 -7.42 -0.41 -17.01
N GLY A 91 -7.89 -1.30 -16.13
CA GLY A 91 -9.28 -1.49 -15.79
C GLY A 91 -9.90 -0.33 -15.02
N LYS A 92 -11.24 -0.29 -15.06
CA LYS A 92 -12.04 0.74 -14.42
C LYS A 92 -11.78 0.83 -12.92
N ASP A 93 -11.71 -0.31 -12.23
CA ASP A 93 -11.63 -0.35 -10.77
C ASP A 93 -10.33 0.29 -10.27
N LEU A 94 -9.20 -0.03 -10.89
CA LEU A 94 -7.93 0.59 -10.56
C LEU A 94 -7.90 2.08 -10.96
N ASN A 95 -8.51 2.43 -12.08
CA ASN A 95 -8.55 3.81 -12.55
C ASN A 95 -9.44 4.72 -11.69
N VAL A 96 -10.49 4.21 -11.09
CA VAL A 96 -11.29 4.97 -10.10
C VAL A 96 -10.40 5.37 -8.91
N ILE A 97 -9.62 4.43 -8.38
CA ILE A 97 -8.68 4.70 -7.29
C ILE A 97 -7.61 5.72 -7.73
N ARG A 98 -7.02 5.54 -8.91
CA ARG A 98 -6.02 6.48 -9.46
C ARG A 98 -6.56 7.89 -9.59
N LYS A 99 -7.77 8.08 -10.12
CA LYS A 99 -8.40 9.41 -10.27
C LYS A 99 -8.57 10.14 -8.95
N ARG A 100 -8.90 9.41 -7.89
CA ARG A 100 -9.00 9.97 -6.54
C ARG A 100 -7.62 10.36 -6.01
N LEU A 101 -6.65 9.46 -6.12
CA LEU A 101 -5.30 9.68 -5.61
C LEU A 101 -4.50 10.74 -6.38
N ILE A 102 -4.84 11.02 -7.66
CA ILE A 102 -4.32 12.19 -8.39
C ILE A 102 -4.73 13.49 -7.70
N LYS A 103 -5.97 13.56 -7.22
CA LYS A 103 -6.52 14.73 -6.53
C LYS A 103 -6.11 14.82 -5.05
N GLY A 104 -5.33 13.84 -4.56
CA GLY A 104 -4.99 13.74 -3.14
C GLY A 104 -6.15 13.26 -2.27
N ASP A 105 -7.24 12.77 -2.86
CA ASP A 105 -8.37 12.23 -2.13
C ASP A 105 -8.03 10.85 -1.57
N ARG A 106 -7.83 10.81 -0.25
CA ARG A 106 -7.51 9.62 0.53
C ARG A 106 -8.65 9.21 1.47
N SER A 107 -9.87 9.69 1.25
CA SER A 107 -11.00 9.50 2.16
C SER A 107 -11.48 8.07 2.31
N GLU A 108 -11.20 7.18 1.35
CA GLU A 108 -11.60 5.77 1.43
C GLU A 108 -10.51 4.87 1.99
N SER A 109 -10.94 3.79 2.68
CA SER A 109 -10.07 2.73 3.17
C SER A 109 -9.32 2.03 2.02
N PRO A 110 -8.08 1.62 2.25
CA PRO A 110 -7.22 1.82 3.43
C PRO A 110 -6.46 3.15 3.44
N CYS A 111 -6.65 4.02 2.43
CA CYS A 111 -5.90 5.27 2.27
C CYS A 111 -6.17 6.28 3.38
N ASN A 112 -7.38 6.28 3.94
CA ASN A 112 -7.81 7.15 5.02
C ASN A 112 -7.15 6.87 6.38
N LYS A 113 -6.48 5.72 6.51
CA LYS A 113 -5.73 5.32 7.71
C LYS A 113 -4.22 5.22 7.44
N CYS A 114 -3.80 5.41 6.19
CA CYS A 114 -2.44 5.12 5.75
C CYS A 114 -1.49 6.26 6.07
N THR A 115 -0.37 5.96 6.75
CA THR A 115 0.69 6.91 7.09
C THR A 115 1.77 7.05 6.00
N VAL A 116 1.58 6.41 4.83
CA VAL A 116 2.57 6.46 3.74
C VAL A 116 2.38 7.70 2.88
N ASN A 117 3.42 8.51 2.74
CA ASN A 117 3.42 9.64 1.82
C ASN A 117 3.09 9.22 0.38
N GLY A 118 3.69 8.13 -0.10
CA GLY A 118 3.39 7.56 -1.41
C GLY A 118 4.01 8.29 -2.60
N GLN A 119 4.87 9.28 -2.39
CA GLN A 119 5.48 10.10 -3.45
C GLN A 119 6.98 9.81 -3.66
N LEU A 120 7.59 8.99 -2.80
CA LEU A 120 9.03 8.72 -2.83
C LEU A 120 9.50 8.11 -4.16
N PHE A 121 8.67 7.24 -4.75
CA PHE A 121 8.95 6.57 -6.03
C PHE A 121 7.78 6.67 -6.99
N GLY A 122 8.02 6.34 -8.28
CA GLY A 122 6.98 6.17 -9.28
C GLY A 122 6.47 7.45 -9.92
N LYS A 123 7.10 8.60 -9.69
CA LYS A 123 6.68 9.86 -10.30
C LYS A 123 6.62 9.82 -11.84
N PRO A 124 7.60 9.24 -12.58
CA PRO A 124 7.48 9.15 -14.04
C PRO A 124 6.25 8.36 -14.49
N SER A 125 5.96 7.23 -13.87
CA SER A 125 4.75 6.42 -14.18
C SER A 125 3.47 7.16 -13.81
N PHE A 126 3.48 7.90 -12.70
CA PHE A 126 2.36 8.73 -12.28
C PHE A 126 2.08 9.82 -13.32
N ASP A 127 3.10 10.56 -13.77
CA ASP A 127 2.94 11.64 -14.74
C ASP A 127 2.42 11.14 -16.10
N ILE A 128 2.91 9.99 -16.57
CA ILE A 128 2.45 9.36 -17.83
C ILE A 128 0.99 8.91 -17.72
N LEU A 129 0.67 8.12 -16.71
CA LEU A 129 -0.68 7.56 -16.57
C LEU A 129 -1.72 8.61 -16.20
N LYS A 130 -1.36 9.62 -15.42
CA LYS A 130 -2.23 10.75 -15.10
C LYS A 130 -2.76 11.45 -16.35
N ALA A 131 -1.94 11.56 -17.39
CA ALA A 131 -2.35 12.15 -18.65
C ALA A 131 -3.32 11.27 -19.47
N SER A 132 -3.42 9.97 -19.15
CA SER A 132 -4.20 8.97 -19.90
C SER A 132 -5.53 8.61 -19.22
N ILE A 133 -5.79 9.06 -18.03
CA ILE A 133 -6.98 8.77 -17.22
C ILE A 133 -7.67 10.06 -16.80
#